data_767388c739a022aeb4909710da3924cc
#
_entry.id   767388c739a022aeb4909710da3924cc
#
_cell.length_a   1.000
_cell.length_b   1.000
_cell.length_c   1.000
_cell.angle_alpha   90.00
_cell.angle_beta   90.00
_cell.angle_gamma   90.00
#
_symmetry.space_group_name_H-M   'P 1'
#
loop_
_entity.id
_entity.type
_entity.pdbx_description
1 polymer ?
#
loop_
_entity_poly.entity_id
_entity_poly.type
_entity_poly.pdbx_seq_one_letter_code
_entity_poly.pdbx_strand_id
1 'polypeptide(L)'
;MTFTNKATEEMKSRILKEIHTLASGAPSPYLTQLCGELRLDEQSVRRRAAEVRSKILHDYSRFTVLTIDTFFQRILRAFIKELGLDLNYNVEIETASVLSKSADTLIDEIAVDESLQRWLTEFVQERIDEGRKWDVRDGILSLAGELFKEKNKAALAAAPAKEELGRLVARATTRAMAAREELRRTAREAVEAIEGAGLTAADFAGKSRSFAGYFFAVAGGEVKAPTDTLLRDRASPEGWCAKGSPAERLVPQLRPLLQRLCDLYDRNVRHWNTCDLLRENYRSFALLSDLYARVQRLCAEQNTLLLSETKYLLSEFIGRNDAPFIYEKVGNRFERFMIDEFQDTSAREWENFLPLLQNAMSQSGEESVLIVGDIKQSIYRWRGGDWRLLHERA
;
A
#
# COMPACT_ATOMS: atom_id res chain seq x y z
N MET A 1 -23.37 -11.24 1.97
CA MET A 1 -22.46 -10.59 1.01
C MET A 1 -21.17 -11.39 0.97
N THR A 2 -20.49 -11.43 -0.15
CA THR A 2 -19.24 -12.18 -0.36
C THR A 2 -18.20 -11.30 -1.02
N PHE A 3 -16.98 -11.81 -1.20
CA PHE A 3 -15.88 -11.06 -1.81
C PHE A 3 -15.82 -11.17 -3.36
N THR A 4 -16.30 -12.27 -3.96
CA THR A 4 -16.22 -12.50 -5.41
C THR A 4 -17.58 -12.79 -6.05
N ASN A 5 -17.73 -12.45 -7.33
CA ASN A 5 -18.95 -12.76 -8.09
C ASN A 5 -19.21 -14.28 -8.16
N LYS A 6 -18.14 -15.08 -8.32
CA LYS A 6 -18.27 -16.54 -8.34
C LYS A 6 -18.84 -17.08 -7.02
N ALA A 7 -18.31 -16.62 -5.88
CA ALA A 7 -18.82 -17.00 -4.56
C ALA A 7 -20.28 -16.56 -4.36
N THR A 8 -20.64 -15.38 -4.88
CA THR A 8 -22.02 -14.88 -4.86
C THR A 8 -22.98 -15.79 -5.62
N GLU A 9 -22.61 -16.20 -6.83
CA GLU A 9 -23.43 -17.10 -7.66
C GLU A 9 -23.56 -18.48 -7.03
N GLU A 10 -22.46 -19.03 -6.51
CA GLU A 10 -22.48 -20.30 -5.80
C GLU A 10 -23.37 -20.25 -4.56
N MET A 11 -23.25 -19.21 -3.75
CA MET A 11 -24.10 -19.00 -2.56
C MET A 11 -25.57 -18.89 -2.92
N LYS A 12 -25.92 -18.09 -3.94
CA LYS A 12 -27.29 -18.00 -4.45
C LYS A 12 -27.85 -19.36 -4.85
N SER A 13 -27.07 -20.08 -5.66
CA SER A 13 -27.46 -21.40 -6.15
C SER A 13 -27.69 -22.39 -5.00
N ARG A 14 -26.80 -22.43 -4.03
CA ARG A 14 -26.91 -23.30 -2.86
C ARG A 14 -28.13 -22.97 -2.00
N ILE A 15 -28.37 -21.70 -1.68
CA ILE A 15 -29.54 -21.26 -0.90
C ILE A 15 -30.83 -21.64 -1.62
N LEU A 16 -30.96 -21.33 -2.91
CA LEU A 16 -32.15 -21.63 -3.70
C LEU A 16 -32.41 -23.15 -3.80
N LYS A 17 -31.34 -23.93 -4.00
CA LYS A 17 -31.42 -25.38 -4.03
C LYS A 17 -31.92 -25.94 -2.72
N GLU A 18 -31.37 -25.49 -1.57
CA GLU A 18 -31.81 -26.00 -0.26
C GLU A 18 -33.24 -25.60 0.08
N ILE A 19 -33.65 -24.36 -0.21
CA ILE A 19 -35.03 -23.91 -0.04
C ILE A 19 -35.97 -24.76 -0.91
N HIS A 20 -35.56 -25.08 -2.16
CA HIS A 20 -36.35 -25.95 -3.04
C HIS A 20 -36.44 -27.39 -2.51
N THR A 21 -35.33 -27.94 -2.03
CA THR A 21 -35.27 -29.29 -1.44
C THR A 21 -36.22 -29.41 -0.24
N LEU A 22 -36.16 -28.45 0.69
CA LEU A 22 -37.06 -28.41 1.84
C LEU A 22 -38.54 -28.27 1.40
N ALA A 23 -38.81 -27.37 0.48
CA ALA A 23 -40.19 -27.10 0.01
C ALA A 23 -40.83 -28.25 -0.79
N SER A 24 -40.00 -29.08 -1.45
CA SER A 24 -40.45 -30.26 -2.22
C SER A 24 -40.61 -31.53 -1.39
N GLY A 25 -40.28 -31.50 -0.11
CA GLY A 25 -40.36 -32.66 0.77
C GLY A 25 -39.13 -33.60 0.65
N ALA A 26 -38.13 -33.26 -0.15
CA ALA A 26 -36.92 -34.07 -0.27
C ALA A 26 -36.03 -34.02 0.99
N PRO A 27 -35.15 -35.03 1.21
CA PRO A 27 -34.22 -35.04 2.32
C PRO A 27 -33.26 -33.84 2.27
N SER A 28 -33.12 -33.11 3.36
CA SER A 28 -32.16 -32.01 3.49
C SER A 28 -31.34 -32.18 4.76
N PRO A 29 -30.03 -31.98 4.71
CA PRO A 29 -29.17 -32.06 5.90
C PRO A 29 -29.49 -30.99 6.95
N TYR A 30 -30.16 -29.91 6.54
CA TYR A 30 -30.50 -28.79 7.42
C TYR A 30 -31.85 -28.96 8.12
N LEU A 31 -32.69 -29.93 7.74
CA LEU A 31 -34.06 -30.03 8.24
C LEU A 31 -34.12 -30.19 9.76
N THR A 32 -33.34 -31.14 10.32
CA THR A 32 -33.31 -31.42 11.76
C THR A 32 -32.82 -30.20 12.55
N GLN A 33 -31.78 -29.52 12.06
CA GLN A 33 -31.27 -28.33 12.69
C GLN A 33 -32.30 -27.20 12.68
N LEU A 34 -32.95 -26.95 11.53
CA LEU A 34 -33.98 -25.92 11.40
C LEU A 34 -35.17 -26.19 12.29
N CYS A 35 -35.60 -27.46 12.43
CA CYS A 35 -36.66 -27.82 13.38
C CYS A 35 -36.30 -27.45 14.82
N GLY A 36 -35.05 -27.72 15.23
CA GLY A 36 -34.55 -27.39 16.56
C GLY A 36 -34.45 -25.89 16.81
N GLU A 37 -33.80 -25.17 15.88
CA GLU A 37 -33.59 -23.72 16.02
C GLU A 37 -34.88 -22.88 15.96
N LEU A 38 -35.77 -23.24 15.03
CA LEU A 38 -37.04 -22.54 14.86
C LEU A 38 -38.13 -23.04 15.84
N ARG A 39 -37.87 -24.12 16.56
CA ARG A 39 -38.86 -24.81 17.44
C ARG A 39 -40.14 -25.15 16.68
N LEU A 40 -40.00 -25.67 15.47
CA LEU A 40 -41.10 -26.03 14.59
C LEU A 40 -41.00 -27.52 14.22
N ASP A 41 -42.15 -28.11 13.94
CA ASP A 41 -42.24 -29.47 13.38
C ASP A 41 -41.80 -29.45 11.88
N GLU A 42 -41.46 -30.61 11.36
CA GLU A 42 -40.97 -30.78 9.99
C GLU A 42 -41.97 -30.21 8.95
N GLN A 43 -43.24 -30.44 9.11
CA GLN A 43 -44.29 -29.97 8.20
C GLN A 43 -44.33 -28.44 8.14
N SER A 44 -44.20 -27.79 9.28
CA SER A 44 -44.17 -26.33 9.39
C SER A 44 -42.91 -25.73 8.78
N VAL A 45 -41.75 -26.35 8.97
CA VAL A 45 -40.48 -25.93 8.29
C VAL A 45 -40.63 -26.03 6.78
N ARG A 46 -41.17 -27.17 6.28
CA ARG A 46 -41.36 -27.37 4.84
C ARG A 46 -42.36 -26.38 4.22
N ARG A 47 -43.47 -26.10 4.93
CA ARG A 47 -44.44 -25.08 4.52
C ARG A 47 -43.80 -23.69 4.44
N ARG A 48 -43.04 -23.30 5.46
CA ARG A 48 -42.29 -22.02 5.44
C ARG A 48 -41.29 -21.96 4.29
N ALA A 49 -40.57 -23.04 3.99
CA ALA A 49 -39.67 -23.10 2.86
C ALA A 49 -40.40 -22.89 1.53
N ALA A 50 -41.61 -23.48 1.36
CA ALA A 50 -42.45 -23.26 0.19
C ALA A 50 -42.89 -21.79 0.04
N GLU A 51 -43.29 -21.16 1.16
CA GLU A 51 -43.65 -19.74 1.20
C GLU A 51 -42.49 -18.83 0.85
N VAL A 52 -41.28 -19.09 1.40
CA VAL A 52 -40.05 -18.34 1.10
C VAL A 52 -39.69 -18.51 -0.37
N ARG A 53 -39.72 -19.74 -0.91
CA ARG A 53 -39.50 -20.00 -2.34
C ARG A 53 -40.44 -19.19 -3.21
N SER A 54 -41.74 -19.20 -2.90
CA SER A 54 -42.73 -18.42 -3.62
C SER A 54 -42.45 -16.93 -3.59
N LYS A 55 -42.10 -16.38 -2.42
CA LYS A 55 -41.75 -14.95 -2.27
C LYS A 55 -40.53 -14.59 -3.11
N ILE A 56 -39.47 -15.41 -3.10
CA ILE A 56 -38.27 -15.17 -3.90
C ILE A 56 -38.59 -15.20 -5.41
N LEU A 57 -39.43 -16.14 -5.86
CA LEU A 57 -39.82 -16.23 -7.27
C LEU A 57 -40.70 -15.06 -7.74
N HIS A 58 -41.56 -14.54 -6.84
CA HIS A 58 -42.40 -13.38 -7.18
C HIS A 58 -41.63 -12.06 -7.18
N ASP A 59 -40.63 -11.92 -6.31
CA ASP A 59 -39.81 -10.71 -6.22
C ASP A 59 -38.34 -11.06 -6.03
N TYR A 60 -37.71 -11.51 -7.11
CA TYR A 60 -36.32 -11.92 -7.12
C TYR A 60 -35.36 -10.76 -6.80
N SER A 61 -35.79 -9.52 -7.04
CA SER A 61 -34.99 -8.32 -6.76
C SER A 61 -34.71 -8.15 -5.27
N ARG A 62 -35.58 -8.67 -4.41
CA ARG A 62 -35.42 -8.66 -2.94
C ARG A 62 -34.48 -9.75 -2.41
N PHE A 63 -34.20 -10.78 -3.21
CA PHE A 63 -33.22 -11.81 -2.85
C PHE A 63 -31.80 -11.29 -3.06
N THR A 64 -31.32 -10.56 -2.07
CA THR A 64 -30.08 -9.79 -2.16
C THR A 64 -28.88 -10.60 -1.67
N VAL A 65 -28.19 -11.28 -2.57
CA VAL A 65 -26.85 -11.84 -2.36
C VAL A 65 -25.90 -11.15 -3.33
N LEU A 66 -24.92 -10.42 -2.81
CA LEU A 66 -24.08 -9.50 -3.58
C LEU A 66 -22.62 -9.60 -3.14
N THR A 67 -21.71 -9.15 -3.99
CA THR A 67 -20.36 -8.82 -3.52
C THR A 67 -20.38 -7.53 -2.71
N ILE A 68 -19.40 -7.36 -1.83
CA ILE A 68 -19.20 -6.13 -1.04
C ILE A 68 -19.13 -4.92 -1.96
N ASP A 69 -18.35 -5.01 -3.05
CA ASP A 69 -18.23 -3.93 -4.04
C ASP A 69 -19.58 -3.58 -4.68
N THR A 70 -20.36 -4.57 -5.07
CA THR A 70 -21.69 -4.35 -5.68
C THR A 70 -22.67 -3.70 -4.68
N PHE A 71 -22.59 -4.07 -3.41
CA PHE A 71 -23.39 -3.44 -2.36
C PHE A 71 -23.08 -1.95 -2.22
N PHE A 72 -21.79 -1.61 -2.11
CA PHE A 72 -21.38 -0.21 -2.03
C PHE A 72 -21.67 0.59 -3.28
N GLN A 73 -21.56 -0.02 -4.47
CA GLN A 73 -21.98 0.62 -5.73
C GLN A 73 -23.47 0.94 -5.75
N ARG A 74 -24.34 0.08 -5.17
CA ARG A 74 -25.78 0.39 -5.07
C ARG A 74 -26.03 1.59 -4.17
N ILE A 75 -25.33 1.68 -3.05
CA ILE A 75 -25.42 2.83 -2.16
C ILE A 75 -24.94 4.08 -2.91
N LEU A 76 -23.76 4.02 -3.54
CA LEU A 76 -23.17 5.15 -4.27
C LEU A 76 -24.13 5.66 -5.38
N ARG A 77 -24.77 4.76 -6.12
CA ARG A 77 -25.76 5.14 -7.15
C ARG A 77 -26.96 5.91 -6.61
N ALA A 78 -27.36 5.65 -5.39
CA ALA A 78 -28.45 6.40 -4.74
C ALA A 78 -28.03 7.85 -4.41
N PHE A 79 -26.73 8.12 -4.32
CA PHE A 79 -26.16 9.41 -3.96
C PHE A 79 -25.44 10.15 -5.10
N ILE A 80 -25.65 9.72 -6.34
CA ILE A 80 -24.96 10.29 -7.52
C ILE A 80 -25.12 11.80 -7.58
N LYS A 81 -26.34 12.31 -7.39
CA LYS A 81 -26.62 13.75 -7.45
C LYS A 81 -25.91 14.53 -6.36
N GLU A 82 -25.87 14.00 -5.16
CA GLU A 82 -25.20 14.61 -4.00
C GLU A 82 -23.68 14.60 -4.17
N LEU A 83 -23.14 13.64 -4.89
CA LEU A 83 -21.73 13.54 -5.23
C LEU A 83 -21.34 14.38 -6.48
N GLY A 84 -22.30 15.03 -7.13
CA GLY A 84 -22.06 15.81 -8.34
C GLY A 84 -21.71 14.97 -9.57
N LEU A 85 -22.09 13.70 -9.57
CA LEU A 85 -21.87 12.77 -10.68
C LEU A 85 -23.10 12.69 -11.58
N ASP A 86 -22.91 12.38 -12.87
CA ASP A 86 -24.00 12.15 -13.80
C ASP A 86 -24.71 10.82 -13.53
N LEU A 87 -26.02 10.78 -13.82
CA LEU A 87 -26.87 9.59 -13.60
C LEU A 87 -26.40 8.35 -14.39
N ASN A 88 -25.75 8.55 -15.53
CA ASN A 88 -25.29 7.50 -16.44
C ASN A 88 -23.78 7.28 -16.40
N TYR A 89 -23.16 7.38 -15.22
CA TYR A 89 -21.73 7.12 -15.11
C TYR A 89 -21.39 5.63 -15.31
N ASN A 90 -20.23 5.39 -15.89
CA ASN A 90 -19.66 4.06 -16.03
C ASN A 90 -18.69 3.78 -14.87
N VAL A 91 -18.67 2.55 -14.39
CA VAL A 91 -17.67 2.12 -13.42
C VAL A 91 -16.55 1.41 -14.17
N GLU A 92 -15.36 2.00 -14.16
CA GLU A 92 -14.18 1.41 -14.76
C GLU A 92 -13.42 0.59 -13.71
N ILE A 93 -13.23 -0.69 -14.01
CA ILE A 93 -12.55 -1.64 -13.15
C ILE A 93 -11.05 -1.66 -13.47
N GLU A 94 -10.69 -1.43 -14.75
CA GLU A 94 -9.32 -1.53 -15.24
C GLU A 94 -8.57 -0.21 -15.11
N THR A 95 -8.10 0.06 -13.90
CA THR A 95 -7.33 1.27 -13.56
C THR A 95 -6.10 1.46 -14.45
N ALA A 96 -5.47 0.36 -14.90
CA ALA A 96 -4.27 0.41 -15.73
C ALA A 96 -4.49 1.11 -17.08
N SER A 97 -5.63 0.91 -17.72
CA SER A 97 -5.99 1.56 -18.99
C SER A 97 -6.12 3.08 -18.82
N VAL A 98 -6.80 3.50 -17.73
CA VAL A 98 -7.00 4.93 -17.42
C VAL A 98 -5.65 5.60 -17.09
N LEU A 99 -4.80 4.95 -16.29
CA LEU A 99 -3.47 5.44 -15.97
C LEU A 99 -2.60 5.59 -17.22
N SER A 100 -2.61 4.60 -18.11
CA SER A 100 -1.87 4.66 -19.38
C SER A 100 -2.28 5.85 -20.22
N LYS A 101 -3.59 6.03 -20.47
CA LYS A 101 -4.12 7.17 -21.24
C LYS A 101 -3.79 8.51 -20.58
N SER A 102 -3.89 8.59 -19.25
CA SER A 102 -3.57 9.82 -18.52
C SER A 102 -2.07 10.15 -18.56
N ALA A 103 -1.20 9.12 -18.56
CA ALA A 103 0.23 9.32 -18.74
C ALA A 103 0.56 9.79 -20.16
N ASP A 104 -0.11 9.26 -21.19
CA ASP A 104 0.05 9.70 -22.57
C ASP A 104 -0.41 11.17 -22.72
N THR A 105 -1.55 11.54 -22.15
CA THR A 105 -2.00 12.95 -22.11
C THR A 105 -1.00 13.86 -21.38
N LEU A 106 -0.42 13.41 -20.26
CA LEU A 106 0.61 14.17 -19.53
C LEU A 106 1.83 14.45 -20.40
N ILE A 107 2.24 13.47 -21.20
CA ILE A 107 3.37 13.60 -22.13
C ILE A 107 3.03 14.54 -23.29
N ASP A 108 1.85 14.44 -23.85
CA ASP A 108 1.39 15.33 -24.94
C ASP A 108 1.31 16.80 -24.48
N GLU A 109 0.96 17.07 -23.23
CA GLU A 109 0.92 18.42 -22.67
C GLU A 109 2.31 19.06 -22.48
N ILE A 110 3.42 18.34 -22.61
CA ILE A 110 4.79 18.89 -22.54
C ILE A 110 4.99 20.03 -23.52
N ALA A 111 4.35 19.97 -24.67
CA ALA A 111 4.50 20.98 -25.71
C ALA A 111 3.93 22.35 -25.32
N VAL A 112 3.03 22.43 -24.34
CA VAL A 112 2.31 23.64 -23.95
C VAL A 112 2.56 24.07 -22.49
N ASP A 113 3.09 23.18 -21.65
CA ASP A 113 3.40 23.47 -20.24
C ASP A 113 4.92 23.58 -20.02
N GLU A 114 5.44 24.81 -20.00
CA GLU A 114 6.86 25.09 -19.80
C GLU A 114 7.41 24.56 -18.46
N SER A 115 6.61 24.53 -17.41
CA SER A 115 7.02 23.99 -16.09
C SER A 115 7.21 22.49 -16.16
N LEU A 116 6.24 21.80 -16.76
CA LEU A 116 6.29 20.36 -16.99
C LEU A 116 7.44 19.99 -17.93
N GLN A 117 7.63 20.75 -19.02
CA GLN A 117 8.74 20.57 -19.98
C GLN A 117 10.10 20.63 -19.26
N ARG A 118 10.33 21.68 -18.46
CA ARG A 118 11.58 21.86 -17.72
C ARG A 118 11.81 20.70 -16.75
N TRP A 119 10.78 20.33 -15.98
CA TRP A 119 10.87 19.23 -15.02
C TRP A 119 11.23 17.89 -15.67
N LEU A 120 10.58 17.57 -16.79
CA LEU A 120 10.84 16.33 -17.52
C LEU A 120 12.19 16.34 -18.24
N THR A 121 12.62 17.49 -18.76
CA THR A 121 13.96 17.62 -19.35
C THR A 121 15.05 17.33 -18.31
N GLU A 122 14.92 17.93 -17.12
CA GLU A 122 15.85 17.66 -16.04
C GLU A 122 15.79 16.20 -15.56
N PHE A 123 14.60 15.59 -15.53
CA PHE A 123 14.44 14.17 -15.20
C PHE A 123 15.17 13.25 -16.20
N VAL A 124 15.00 13.50 -17.50
CA VAL A 124 15.67 12.73 -18.55
C VAL A 124 17.18 12.91 -18.48
N GLN A 125 17.65 14.15 -18.29
CA GLN A 125 19.08 14.44 -18.18
C GLN A 125 19.72 13.70 -17.00
N GLU A 126 19.11 13.76 -15.81
CA GLU A 126 19.60 13.03 -14.64
C GLU A 126 19.66 11.52 -14.89
N ARG A 127 18.66 10.94 -15.56
CA ARG A 127 18.64 9.51 -15.90
C ARG A 127 19.76 9.12 -16.87
N ILE A 128 20.02 9.96 -17.89
CA ILE A 128 21.10 9.76 -18.85
C ILE A 128 22.46 9.84 -18.14
N ASP A 129 22.67 10.86 -17.30
CA ASP A 129 23.90 11.06 -16.54
C ASP A 129 24.21 9.90 -15.59
N GLU A 130 23.15 9.26 -15.05
CA GLU A 130 23.26 8.07 -14.19
C GLU A 130 23.36 6.74 -14.98
N GLY A 131 23.33 6.77 -16.33
CA GLY A 131 23.35 5.57 -17.18
C GLY A 131 22.10 4.70 -17.05
N ARG A 132 20.98 5.28 -16.63
CA ARG A 132 19.68 4.60 -16.45
C ARG A 132 18.78 4.76 -17.67
N LYS A 133 17.75 3.90 -17.76
CA LYS A 133 16.70 4.08 -18.76
C LYS A 133 16.01 5.43 -18.53
N TRP A 134 15.90 6.19 -19.60
CA TRP A 134 15.30 7.53 -19.59
C TRP A 134 13.81 7.53 -19.95
N ASP A 135 13.18 6.37 -20.07
CA ASP A 135 11.76 6.26 -20.38
C ASP A 135 10.92 6.88 -19.23
N VAL A 136 10.44 8.10 -19.52
CA VAL A 136 9.63 8.89 -18.61
C VAL A 136 8.31 8.19 -18.32
N ARG A 137 7.70 7.59 -19.36
CA ARG A 137 6.42 6.92 -19.28
C ARG A 137 6.48 5.72 -18.33
N ASP A 138 7.46 4.86 -18.51
CA ASP A 138 7.67 3.71 -17.62
C ASP A 138 7.98 4.16 -16.19
N GLY A 139 8.74 5.23 -16.02
CA GLY A 139 9.03 5.82 -14.71
C GLY A 139 7.79 6.32 -13.98
N ILE A 140 6.87 6.98 -14.68
CA ILE A 140 5.59 7.46 -14.14
C ILE A 140 4.67 6.28 -13.83
N LEU A 141 4.51 5.35 -14.78
CA LEU A 141 3.60 4.22 -14.64
C LEU A 141 4.01 3.24 -13.54
N SER A 142 5.32 3.10 -13.29
CA SER A 142 5.82 2.25 -12.20
C SER A 142 5.32 2.69 -10.81
N LEU A 143 5.11 3.99 -10.62
CA LEU A 143 4.59 4.56 -9.37
C LEU A 143 3.08 4.84 -9.43
N ALA A 144 2.51 4.94 -10.64
CA ALA A 144 1.11 5.32 -10.83
C ALA A 144 0.11 4.37 -10.13
N GLY A 145 0.43 3.08 -10.06
CA GLY A 145 -0.37 2.10 -9.32
C GLY A 145 -0.49 2.38 -7.81
N GLU A 146 0.44 3.17 -7.25
CA GLU A 146 0.39 3.56 -5.85
C GLU A 146 -0.66 4.66 -5.56
N LEU A 147 -1.11 5.41 -6.58
CA LEU A 147 -2.12 6.49 -6.44
C LEU A 147 -3.43 5.99 -5.82
N PHE A 148 -3.82 4.76 -6.18
CA PHE A 148 -5.12 4.21 -5.79
C PHE A 148 -5.05 3.30 -4.58
N LYS A 149 -3.85 3.08 -4.02
CA LYS A 149 -3.72 2.32 -2.78
C LYS A 149 -4.18 3.15 -1.59
N GLU A 150 -5.11 2.64 -0.84
CA GLU A 150 -5.73 3.30 0.30
C GLU A 150 -4.71 3.88 1.29
N LYS A 151 -3.68 3.09 1.62
CA LYS A 151 -2.60 3.49 2.54
C LYS A 151 -1.80 4.72 2.08
N ASN A 152 -1.78 5.02 0.78
CA ASN A 152 -0.98 6.10 0.21
C ASN A 152 -1.77 7.40 0.01
N LYS A 153 -3.11 7.36 0.07
CA LYS A 153 -3.94 8.54 -0.19
C LYS A 153 -3.67 9.72 0.75
N ALA A 154 -3.52 9.45 2.04
CA ALA A 154 -3.18 10.49 3.01
C ALA A 154 -1.80 11.11 2.75
N ALA A 155 -0.81 10.28 2.38
CA ALA A 155 0.52 10.75 2.06
C ALA A 155 0.56 11.57 0.75
N LEU A 156 -0.23 11.17 -0.25
CA LEU A 156 -0.35 11.91 -1.52
C LEU A 156 -1.07 13.26 -1.33
N ALA A 157 -2.12 13.29 -0.50
CA ALA A 157 -2.82 14.53 -0.17
C ALA A 157 -1.94 15.54 0.60
N ALA A 158 -0.98 15.04 1.39
CA ALA A 158 0.01 15.83 2.13
C ALA A 158 1.31 16.05 1.34
N ALA A 159 1.39 15.60 0.08
CA ALA A 159 2.61 15.72 -0.72
C ALA A 159 2.96 17.20 -0.96
N PRO A 160 4.23 17.58 -0.76
CA PRO A 160 4.66 18.95 -1.01
C PRO A 160 4.62 19.29 -2.51
N ALA A 161 4.52 20.56 -2.83
CA ALA A 161 4.63 21.05 -4.20
C ALA A 161 5.97 20.63 -4.83
N LYS A 162 6.01 20.49 -6.17
CA LYS A 162 7.21 20.04 -6.91
C LYS A 162 8.48 20.81 -6.53
N GLU A 163 8.40 22.12 -6.47
CA GLU A 163 9.52 23.01 -6.16
C GLU A 163 10.00 22.84 -4.71
N GLU A 164 9.07 22.60 -3.80
CA GLU A 164 9.39 22.33 -2.40
C GLU A 164 10.05 20.97 -2.25
N LEU A 165 9.52 19.95 -2.93
CA LEU A 165 10.11 18.61 -2.96
C LEU A 165 11.53 18.65 -3.52
N GLY A 166 11.76 19.35 -4.63
CA GLY A 166 13.08 19.55 -5.21
C GLY A 166 14.05 20.22 -4.22
N ARG A 167 13.62 21.27 -3.50
CA ARG A 167 14.43 21.92 -2.46
C ARG A 167 14.74 21.00 -1.28
N LEU A 168 13.79 20.15 -0.87
CA LEU A 168 14.00 19.16 0.20
C LEU A 168 15.05 18.13 -0.20
N VAL A 169 14.95 17.59 -1.42
CA VAL A 169 15.90 16.61 -1.95
C VAL A 169 17.28 17.23 -2.10
N ALA A 170 17.40 18.46 -2.64
CA ALA A 170 18.66 19.16 -2.76
C ALA A 170 19.36 19.36 -1.41
N ARG A 171 18.63 19.78 -0.37
CA ARG A 171 19.16 19.92 0.99
C ARG A 171 19.60 18.58 1.58
N ALA A 172 18.80 17.52 1.39
CA ALA A 172 19.15 16.17 1.85
C ALA A 172 20.43 15.66 1.15
N THR A 173 20.54 15.88 -0.17
CA THR A 173 21.72 15.51 -0.97
C THR A 173 22.96 16.25 -0.49
N THR A 174 22.90 17.57 -0.31
CA THR A 174 24.04 18.36 0.20
C THR A 174 24.52 17.84 1.54
N ARG A 175 23.59 17.55 2.45
CA ARG A 175 23.92 16.98 3.77
C ARG A 175 24.54 15.58 3.68
N ALA A 176 24.00 14.73 2.80
CA ALA A 176 24.51 13.39 2.58
C ALA A 176 25.94 13.43 1.98
N MET A 177 26.18 14.33 1.01
CA MET A 177 27.49 14.54 0.42
C MET A 177 28.53 15.04 1.44
N ALA A 178 28.16 16.01 2.28
CA ALA A 178 29.02 16.52 3.35
C ALA A 178 29.41 15.40 4.34
N ALA A 179 28.46 14.55 4.73
CA ALA A 179 28.72 13.43 5.64
C ALA A 179 29.59 12.34 4.98
N ARG A 180 29.42 12.08 3.68
CA ARG A 180 30.28 11.16 2.91
C ARG A 180 31.71 11.73 2.79
N GLU A 181 31.86 13.03 2.60
CA GLU A 181 33.17 13.67 2.53
C GLU A 181 33.88 13.66 3.90
N GLU A 182 33.14 13.84 4.99
CA GLU A 182 33.69 13.68 6.36
C GLU A 182 34.22 12.24 6.58
N LEU A 183 33.45 11.23 6.12
CA LEU A 183 33.85 9.82 6.16
C LEU A 183 35.16 9.60 5.39
N ARG A 184 35.26 10.12 4.15
CA ARG A 184 36.44 10.04 3.29
C ARG A 184 37.63 10.75 3.90
N ARG A 185 37.42 11.95 4.44
CA ARG A 185 38.49 12.71 5.09
C ARG A 185 39.08 11.95 6.26
N THR A 186 38.24 11.36 7.13
CA THR A 186 38.71 10.54 8.26
C THR A 186 39.51 9.32 7.79
N ALA A 187 39.10 8.70 6.67
CA ALA A 187 39.83 7.60 6.08
C ALA A 187 41.16 8.05 5.48
N ARG A 188 41.23 9.21 4.80
CA ARG A 188 42.47 9.77 4.25
C ARG A 188 43.48 10.10 5.35
N GLU A 189 43.05 10.67 6.47
CA GLU A 189 43.90 10.92 7.65
C GLU A 189 44.58 9.61 8.09
N ALA A 190 43.89 8.49 8.09
CA ALA A 190 44.46 7.19 8.42
C ALA A 190 45.41 6.66 7.33
N VAL A 191 45.05 6.80 6.06
CA VAL A 191 45.91 6.40 4.93
C VAL A 191 47.23 7.21 4.91
N GLU A 192 47.16 8.54 5.09
CA GLU A 192 48.31 9.41 5.17
C GLU A 192 49.26 9.03 6.31
N ALA A 193 48.71 8.63 7.51
CA ALA A 193 49.54 8.16 8.59
C ALA A 193 50.22 6.83 8.26
N ILE A 194 49.54 5.91 7.56
CA ILE A 194 50.11 4.61 7.16
C ILE A 194 51.21 4.81 6.11
N GLU A 195 50.90 5.56 5.05
CA GLU A 195 51.84 5.83 3.96
C GLU A 195 53.06 6.69 4.39
N GLY A 196 52.80 7.67 5.29
CA GLY A 196 53.85 8.50 5.87
C GLY A 196 54.86 7.72 6.74
N ALA A 197 54.47 6.55 7.26
CA ALA A 197 55.37 5.61 7.91
C ALA A 197 56.02 4.60 6.95
N GLY A 198 55.81 4.74 5.63
CA GLY A 198 56.32 3.82 4.61
C GLY A 198 55.63 2.45 4.59
N LEU A 199 54.41 2.38 5.12
CA LEU A 199 53.64 1.16 5.27
C LEU A 199 52.46 1.14 4.28
N THR A 200 51.89 -0.05 4.10
CA THR A 200 50.75 -0.32 3.23
C THR A 200 49.72 -1.17 3.99
N ALA A 201 48.57 -1.41 3.42
CA ALA A 201 47.57 -2.33 4.01
C ALA A 201 48.10 -3.77 4.22
N ALA A 202 49.14 -4.17 3.45
CA ALA A 202 49.75 -5.49 3.54
C ALA A 202 50.56 -5.70 4.83
N ASP A 203 50.99 -4.63 5.47
CA ASP A 203 51.78 -4.67 6.70
C ASP A 203 50.94 -4.91 7.96
N PHE A 204 49.62 -4.91 7.81
CA PHE A 204 48.65 -5.20 8.86
C PHE A 204 48.08 -6.59 8.75
N ALA A 205 47.63 -7.17 9.87
CA ALA A 205 47.02 -8.48 9.91
C ALA A 205 45.73 -8.48 9.05
N GLY A 206 45.58 -9.48 8.17
CA GLY A 206 44.45 -9.56 7.23
C GLY A 206 44.66 -8.81 5.92
N LYS A 207 45.75 -8.04 5.77
CA LYS A 207 46.15 -7.32 4.56
C LYS A 207 45.02 -6.45 4.01
N SER A 208 44.66 -6.61 2.72
CA SER A 208 43.56 -5.85 2.07
C SER A 208 42.17 -6.11 2.70
N ARG A 209 42.00 -7.16 3.49
CA ARG A 209 40.77 -7.48 4.22
C ARG A 209 40.76 -6.95 5.66
N SER A 210 41.85 -6.30 6.09
CA SER A 210 41.99 -5.72 7.41
C SER A 210 41.27 -4.37 7.52
N PHE A 211 41.26 -3.81 8.75
CA PHE A 211 40.85 -2.43 8.99
C PHE A 211 41.68 -1.42 8.17
N ALA A 212 42.95 -1.70 7.90
CA ALA A 212 43.76 -0.86 7.03
C ALA A 212 43.24 -0.86 5.59
N GLY A 213 42.92 -2.03 5.02
CA GLY A 213 42.26 -2.12 3.72
C GLY A 213 40.93 -1.38 3.66
N TYR A 214 40.18 -1.32 4.74
CA TYR A 214 38.95 -0.54 4.83
C TYR A 214 39.22 0.97 4.73
N PHE A 215 40.26 1.50 5.40
CA PHE A 215 40.66 2.90 5.23
C PHE A 215 40.99 3.23 3.79
N PHE A 216 41.76 2.41 3.09
CA PHE A 216 42.10 2.63 1.69
C PHE A 216 40.86 2.60 0.79
N ALA A 217 39.93 1.65 1.00
CA ALA A 217 38.70 1.57 0.23
C ALA A 217 37.82 2.82 0.42
N VAL A 218 37.64 3.26 1.65
CA VAL A 218 36.82 4.45 1.95
C VAL A 218 37.51 5.73 1.48
N ALA A 219 38.83 5.86 1.62
CA ALA A 219 39.58 6.99 1.09
C ALA A 219 39.49 7.06 -0.43
N GLY A 220 39.46 5.92 -1.11
CA GLY A 220 39.21 5.78 -2.55
C GLY A 220 37.78 6.07 -3.01
N GLY A 221 36.87 6.32 -2.07
CA GLY A 221 35.49 6.73 -2.36
C GLY A 221 34.43 5.67 -2.16
N GLU A 222 34.77 4.45 -1.75
CA GLU A 222 33.78 3.44 -1.44
C GLU A 222 33.04 3.78 -0.15
N VAL A 223 31.70 3.72 -0.17
CA VAL A 223 30.87 3.78 1.04
C VAL A 223 30.43 2.35 1.37
N LYS A 224 31.16 1.72 2.25
CA LYS A 224 31.05 0.28 2.55
C LYS A 224 30.68 0.06 4.02
N ALA A 225 29.80 -0.90 4.25
CA ALA A 225 29.46 -1.31 5.61
C ALA A 225 30.69 -1.90 6.32
N PRO A 226 30.94 -1.55 7.61
CA PRO A 226 31.92 -2.25 8.41
C PRO A 226 31.57 -3.75 8.49
N THR A 227 32.55 -4.61 8.24
CA THR A 227 32.37 -6.07 8.38
C THR A 227 32.44 -6.51 9.83
N ASP A 228 31.94 -7.71 10.15
CA ASP A 228 32.05 -8.27 11.50
C ASP A 228 33.49 -8.41 11.98
N THR A 229 34.43 -8.66 11.04
CA THR A 229 35.87 -8.69 11.32
C THR A 229 36.35 -7.30 11.73
N LEU A 230 35.94 -6.26 10.98
CA LEU A 230 36.30 -4.89 11.29
C LEU A 230 35.74 -4.43 12.63
N LEU A 231 34.51 -4.83 12.98
CA LEU A 231 33.91 -4.51 14.27
C LEU A 231 34.62 -5.21 15.44
N ARG A 232 35.15 -6.42 15.23
CA ARG A 232 36.02 -7.12 16.19
C ARG A 232 37.37 -6.42 16.30
N ASP A 233 38.00 -6.02 15.19
CA ASP A 233 39.26 -5.28 15.18
C ASP A 233 39.11 -3.94 15.95
N ARG A 234 37.98 -3.26 15.77
CA ARG A 234 37.63 -2.06 16.54
C ARG A 234 37.63 -2.29 18.05
N ALA A 235 37.16 -3.44 18.51
CA ALA A 235 37.06 -3.80 19.90
C ALA A 235 38.43 -4.24 20.51
N SER A 236 39.28 -4.93 19.73
CA SER A 236 40.55 -5.51 20.18
C SER A 236 41.69 -5.20 19.23
N PRO A 237 42.44 -4.11 19.45
CA PRO A 237 43.55 -3.73 18.57
C PRO A 237 44.79 -4.63 18.70
N GLU A 238 44.80 -5.58 19.66
CA GLU A 238 45.95 -6.45 19.93
C GLU A 238 46.34 -7.39 18.80
N GLY A 239 45.44 -7.62 17.83
CA GLY A 239 45.68 -8.47 16.66
C GLY A 239 45.95 -7.71 15.37
N TRP A 240 46.12 -6.39 15.40
CA TRP A 240 46.21 -5.58 14.17
C TRP A 240 47.54 -5.76 13.40
N CYS A 241 48.61 -6.11 14.09
CA CYS A 241 49.92 -6.30 13.51
C CYS A 241 50.75 -7.29 14.35
N ALA A 242 51.84 -7.78 13.78
CA ALA A 242 52.79 -8.58 14.54
C ALA A 242 53.52 -7.74 15.63
N LYS A 243 53.74 -8.34 16.81
CA LYS A 243 54.49 -7.66 17.88
C LYS A 243 55.91 -7.26 17.38
N GLY A 244 56.29 -6.03 17.67
CA GLY A 244 57.59 -5.49 17.26
C GLY A 244 57.61 -5.05 15.77
N SER A 245 56.50 -5.09 15.01
CA SER A 245 56.45 -4.57 13.66
C SER A 245 56.39 -3.04 13.69
N PRO A 246 56.90 -2.37 12.62
CA PRO A 246 56.80 -0.90 12.49
C PRO A 246 55.35 -0.39 12.57
N ALA A 247 54.37 -1.22 12.16
CA ALA A 247 52.92 -0.90 12.19
C ALA A 247 52.38 -0.75 13.62
N GLU A 248 53.02 -1.37 14.64
CA GLU A 248 52.58 -1.31 16.04
C GLU A 248 52.59 0.13 16.58
N ARG A 249 53.51 0.96 16.09
CA ARG A 249 53.62 2.37 16.49
C ARG A 249 52.46 3.23 16.03
N LEU A 250 51.74 2.81 14.99
CA LEU A 250 50.57 3.52 14.42
C LEU A 250 49.26 3.14 15.11
N VAL A 251 49.20 2.00 15.80
CA VAL A 251 47.95 1.52 16.46
C VAL A 251 47.30 2.58 17.34
N PRO A 252 48.00 3.33 18.21
CA PRO A 252 47.39 4.36 19.02
C PRO A 252 46.76 5.50 18.24
N GLN A 253 47.29 5.82 17.04
CA GLN A 253 46.79 6.85 16.14
C GLN A 253 45.63 6.34 15.30
N LEU A 254 45.71 5.13 14.80
CA LEU A 254 44.70 4.55 13.90
C LEU A 254 43.43 4.11 14.60
N ARG A 255 43.53 3.70 15.89
CA ARG A 255 42.39 3.23 16.67
C ARG A 255 41.26 4.26 16.79
N PRO A 256 41.49 5.53 17.18
CA PRO A 256 40.43 6.52 17.26
C PRO A 256 39.86 6.87 15.88
N LEU A 257 40.65 6.80 14.80
CA LEU A 257 40.19 7.02 13.43
C LEU A 257 39.25 5.90 12.97
N LEU A 258 39.58 4.64 13.29
CA LEU A 258 38.68 3.51 12.99
C LEU A 258 37.37 3.63 13.75
N GLN A 259 37.45 3.97 15.06
CA GLN A 259 36.25 4.19 15.87
C GLN A 259 35.38 5.28 15.25
N ARG A 260 35.97 6.45 14.93
CA ARG A 260 35.26 7.57 14.29
C ARG A 260 34.64 7.19 12.96
N LEU A 261 35.36 6.43 12.15
CA LEU A 261 34.89 5.99 10.83
C LEU A 261 33.65 5.11 10.94
N CYS A 262 33.67 4.12 11.85
CA CYS A 262 32.53 3.27 12.11
C CYS A 262 31.32 4.06 12.65
N ASP A 263 31.56 4.97 13.60
CA ASP A 263 30.51 5.79 14.18
C ASP A 263 29.89 6.77 13.17
N LEU A 264 30.69 7.30 12.25
CA LEU A 264 30.20 8.11 11.13
C LEU A 264 29.34 7.29 10.17
N TYR A 265 29.76 6.07 9.85
CA TYR A 265 28.97 5.16 9.03
C TYR A 265 27.62 4.84 9.69
N ASP A 266 27.64 4.36 10.92
CA ASP A 266 26.44 3.92 11.64
C ASP A 266 25.42 5.07 11.79
N ARG A 267 25.88 6.29 12.07
CA ARG A 267 25.02 7.48 12.17
C ARG A 267 24.38 7.90 10.85
N ASN A 268 25.09 7.71 9.74
CA ASN A 268 24.69 8.31 8.47
C ASN A 268 24.12 7.31 7.44
N VAL A 269 24.33 6.00 7.59
CA VAL A 269 23.95 5.00 6.60
C VAL A 269 22.45 5.04 6.23
N ARG A 270 21.58 5.19 7.23
CA ARG A 270 20.14 5.33 6.99
C ARG A 270 19.81 6.58 6.19
N HIS A 271 20.48 7.70 6.54
CA HIS A 271 20.29 8.96 5.84
C HIS A 271 20.79 8.88 4.38
N TRP A 272 21.94 8.27 4.15
CA TRP A 272 22.46 8.07 2.79
C TRP A 272 21.52 7.22 1.95
N ASN A 273 21.09 6.07 2.45
CA ASN A 273 20.18 5.18 1.73
C ASN A 273 18.83 5.87 1.44
N THR A 274 18.30 6.62 2.40
CA THR A 274 17.07 7.40 2.20
C THR A 274 17.26 8.48 1.14
N CYS A 275 18.39 9.20 1.18
CA CYS A 275 18.70 10.25 0.22
C CYS A 275 18.85 9.69 -1.20
N ASP A 276 19.53 8.54 -1.35
CA ASP A 276 19.70 7.89 -2.64
C ASP A 276 18.35 7.43 -3.22
N LEU A 277 17.48 6.83 -2.40
CA LEU A 277 16.12 6.46 -2.80
C LEU A 277 15.25 7.69 -3.16
N LEU A 278 15.37 8.78 -2.40
CA LEU A 278 14.66 10.02 -2.71
C LEU A 278 15.14 10.60 -4.05
N ARG A 279 16.45 10.70 -4.27
CA ARG A 279 17.01 11.17 -5.54
C ARG A 279 16.54 10.35 -6.73
N GLU A 280 16.47 9.04 -6.55
CA GLU A 280 16.05 8.12 -7.60
C GLU A 280 14.59 8.34 -8.03
N ASN A 281 13.72 8.66 -7.08
CA ASN A 281 12.27 8.59 -7.29
C ASN A 281 11.53 9.93 -7.20
N TYR A 282 12.15 11.01 -6.66
CA TYR A 282 11.43 12.25 -6.36
C TYR A 282 10.79 12.89 -7.59
N ARG A 283 11.45 12.82 -8.74
CA ARG A 283 10.92 13.40 -9.96
C ARG A 283 9.68 12.64 -10.46
N SER A 284 9.72 11.33 -10.46
CA SER A 284 8.55 10.51 -10.78
C SER A 284 7.42 10.72 -9.75
N PHE A 285 7.77 10.80 -8.46
CA PHE A 285 6.80 11.07 -7.40
C PHE A 285 6.13 12.43 -7.55
N ALA A 286 6.87 13.47 -7.88
CA ALA A 286 6.34 14.81 -8.10
C ALA A 286 5.33 14.87 -9.27
N LEU A 287 5.48 14.01 -10.27
CA LEU A 287 4.55 13.91 -11.39
C LEU A 287 3.25 13.16 -11.05
N LEU A 288 3.21 12.44 -9.92
CA LEU A 288 1.99 11.71 -9.52
C LEU A 288 0.80 12.64 -9.28
N SER A 289 1.01 13.82 -8.71
CA SER A 289 -0.06 14.81 -8.51
C SER A 289 -0.62 15.30 -9.85
N ASP A 290 0.24 15.54 -10.83
CA ASP A 290 -0.18 15.94 -12.17
C ASP A 290 -0.90 14.80 -12.88
N LEU A 291 -0.39 13.59 -12.76
CA LEU A 291 -1.03 12.40 -13.32
C LEU A 291 -2.42 12.19 -12.69
N TYR A 292 -2.54 12.33 -11.38
CA TYR A 292 -3.83 12.19 -10.69
C TYR A 292 -4.85 13.23 -11.16
N ALA A 293 -4.43 14.49 -11.35
CA ALA A 293 -5.30 15.53 -11.90
C ALA A 293 -5.80 15.19 -13.32
N ARG A 294 -4.94 14.56 -14.15
CA ARG A 294 -5.35 14.11 -15.51
C ARG A 294 -6.28 12.91 -15.46
N VAL A 295 -6.03 11.96 -14.54
CA VAL A 295 -6.95 10.85 -14.28
C VAL A 295 -8.33 11.38 -13.92
N GLN A 296 -8.42 12.34 -12.99
CA GLN A 296 -9.70 12.94 -12.60
C GLN A 296 -10.38 13.65 -13.76
N ARG A 297 -9.64 14.41 -14.58
CA ARG A 297 -10.16 15.06 -15.78
C ARG A 297 -10.68 14.06 -16.79
N LEU A 298 -9.89 13.04 -17.12
CA LEU A 298 -10.28 11.99 -18.06
C LEU A 298 -11.53 11.25 -17.59
N CYS A 299 -11.60 10.92 -16.29
CA CYS A 299 -12.77 10.29 -15.70
C CYS A 299 -14.02 11.18 -15.79
N ALA A 300 -13.87 12.48 -15.54
CA ALA A 300 -14.96 13.46 -15.67
C ALA A 300 -15.44 13.58 -17.14
N GLU A 301 -14.52 13.72 -18.09
CA GLU A 301 -14.84 13.81 -19.54
C GLU A 301 -15.53 12.55 -20.07
N GLN A 302 -15.12 11.38 -19.61
CA GLN A 302 -15.70 10.08 -20.00
C GLN A 302 -16.90 9.69 -19.14
N ASN A 303 -17.31 10.52 -18.19
CA ASN A 303 -18.34 10.19 -17.21
C ASN A 303 -18.09 8.83 -16.54
N THR A 304 -16.87 8.60 -16.11
CA THR A 304 -16.39 7.31 -15.59
C THR A 304 -15.91 7.47 -14.15
N LEU A 305 -16.24 6.51 -13.30
CA LEU A 305 -15.78 6.42 -11.92
C LEU A 305 -14.91 5.18 -11.75
N LEU A 306 -13.71 5.35 -11.24
CA LEU A 306 -12.83 4.21 -10.93
C LEU A 306 -13.35 3.45 -9.72
N LEU A 307 -13.40 2.13 -9.81
CA LEU A 307 -13.84 1.27 -8.71
C LEU A 307 -13.00 1.49 -7.44
N SER A 308 -11.71 1.75 -7.60
CA SER A 308 -10.81 2.08 -6.48
C SER A 308 -11.14 3.38 -5.75
N GLU A 309 -11.84 4.33 -6.41
CA GLU A 309 -12.28 5.60 -5.84
C GLU A 309 -13.64 5.51 -5.15
N THR A 310 -14.48 4.54 -5.55
CA THR A 310 -15.85 4.39 -5.02
C THR A 310 -15.88 4.25 -3.51
N LYS A 311 -14.96 3.44 -2.97
CA LYS A 311 -14.86 3.21 -1.51
C LYS A 311 -14.52 4.48 -0.74
N TYR A 312 -13.66 5.32 -1.31
CA TYR A 312 -13.24 6.58 -0.70
C TYR A 312 -14.37 7.62 -0.71
N LEU A 313 -15.00 7.83 -1.86
CA LEU A 313 -16.14 8.75 -1.99
C LEU A 313 -17.28 8.34 -1.04
N LEU A 314 -17.55 7.06 -0.96
CA LEU A 314 -18.58 6.54 -0.07
C LEU A 314 -18.23 6.77 1.42
N SER A 315 -16.97 6.55 1.81
CA SER A 315 -16.48 6.78 3.17
C SER A 315 -16.64 8.25 3.59
N GLU A 316 -16.30 9.18 2.70
CA GLU A 316 -16.49 10.60 2.96
C GLU A 316 -17.98 10.95 3.13
N PHE A 317 -18.84 10.30 2.36
CA PHE A 317 -20.27 10.53 2.39
C PHE A 317 -20.94 9.87 3.63
N ILE A 318 -20.66 8.59 3.90
CA ILE A 318 -21.21 7.88 5.06
C ILE A 318 -20.76 8.54 6.38
N GLY A 319 -19.49 8.99 6.44
CA GLY A 319 -18.96 9.68 7.62
C GLY A 319 -19.64 11.03 7.93
N ARG A 320 -20.34 11.63 6.95
CA ARG A 320 -21.05 12.91 7.09
C ARG A 320 -22.55 12.76 7.30
N ASN A 321 -23.13 11.56 7.11
CA ASN A 321 -24.57 11.35 7.11
C ASN A 321 -24.97 10.16 7.98
N ASP A 322 -26.15 10.25 8.58
CA ASP A 322 -26.71 9.18 9.40
C ASP A 322 -27.23 8.01 8.57
N ALA A 323 -27.19 6.80 9.13
CA ALA A 323 -27.69 5.58 8.49
C ALA A 323 -29.18 5.69 8.03
N PRO A 324 -30.11 6.33 8.76
CA PRO A 324 -31.48 6.54 8.29
C PRO A 324 -31.56 7.31 6.97
N PHE A 325 -30.74 8.36 6.80
CA PHE A 325 -30.68 9.13 5.56
C PHE A 325 -30.16 8.28 4.39
N ILE A 326 -29.17 7.42 4.65
CA ILE A 326 -28.66 6.49 3.65
C ILE A 326 -29.76 5.54 3.20
N TYR A 327 -30.53 4.97 4.13
CA TYR A 327 -31.64 4.06 3.81
C TYR A 327 -32.79 4.74 3.05
N GLU A 328 -33.13 5.97 3.40
CA GLU A 328 -34.15 6.75 2.71
C GLU A 328 -33.78 6.91 1.23
N LYS A 329 -32.52 7.24 0.94
CA LYS A 329 -32.04 7.45 -0.43
C LYS A 329 -31.91 6.15 -1.22
N VAL A 330 -31.43 5.09 -0.60
CA VAL A 330 -31.30 3.77 -1.26
C VAL A 330 -32.68 3.15 -1.53
N GLY A 331 -33.73 3.64 -0.87
CA GLY A 331 -35.10 3.13 -1.03
C GLY A 331 -35.33 1.73 -0.43
N ASN A 332 -34.31 1.17 0.21
CA ASN A 332 -34.35 -0.13 0.85
C ASN A 332 -33.66 -0.05 2.21
N ARG A 333 -34.31 -0.57 3.23
CA ARG A 333 -33.73 -0.75 4.54
C ARG A 333 -33.17 -2.16 4.66
N PHE A 334 -31.91 -2.26 5.08
CA PHE A 334 -31.29 -3.54 5.36
C PHE A 334 -31.40 -3.82 6.87
N GLU A 335 -32.19 -4.83 7.22
CA GLU A 335 -32.44 -5.20 8.63
C GLU A 335 -31.44 -6.24 9.14
N ARG A 336 -30.90 -7.04 8.23
CA ARG A 336 -29.97 -8.12 8.55
C ARG A 336 -28.83 -8.17 7.57
N PHE A 337 -27.62 -8.27 8.12
CA PHE A 337 -26.37 -8.36 7.35
C PHE A 337 -25.71 -9.71 7.59
N MET A 338 -25.38 -10.40 6.53
CA MET A 338 -24.53 -11.58 6.54
C MET A 338 -23.35 -11.31 5.64
N ILE A 339 -22.14 -11.25 6.21
CA ILE A 339 -20.90 -10.95 5.52
C ILE A 339 -20.01 -12.19 5.60
N ASP A 340 -19.64 -12.74 4.47
CA ASP A 340 -18.75 -13.89 4.34
C ASP A 340 -17.41 -13.46 3.78
N GLU A 341 -16.37 -14.26 4.01
CA GLU A 341 -14.97 -13.97 3.64
C GLU A 341 -14.45 -12.64 4.23
N PHE A 342 -14.86 -12.32 5.45
CA PHE A 342 -14.59 -11.04 6.09
C PHE A 342 -13.09 -10.75 6.27
N GLN A 343 -12.22 -11.76 6.33
CA GLN A 343 -10.77 -11.62 6.43
C GLN A 343 -10.15 -10.86 5.23
N ASP A 344 -10.87 -10.75 4.12
CA ASP A 344 -10.43 -10.04 2.93
C ASP A 344 -10.99 -8.61 2.82
N THR A 345 -11.81 -8.22 3.80
CA THR A 345 -12.38 -6.86 3.90
C THR A 345 -11.29 -5.85 4.25
N SER A 346 -11.30 -4.70 3.59
CA SER A 346 -10.40 -3.59 3.91
C SER A 346 -10.88 -2.75 5.09
N ALA A 347 -9.96 -2.00 5.72
CA ALA A 347 -10.32 -1.10 6.81
C ALA A 347 -11.38 -0.07 6.39
N ARG A 348 -11.30 0.42 5.16
CA ARG A 348 -12.26 1.39 4.61
C ARG A 348 -13.64 0.78 4.37
N GLU A 349 -13.71 -0.44 3.86
CA GLU A 349 -14.99 -1.15 3.72
C GLU A 349 -15.63 -1.38 5.08
N TRP A 350 -14.84 -1.76 6.08
CA TRP A 350 -15.33 -1.89 7.45
C TRP A 350 -15.89 -0.56 8.00
N GLU A 351 -15.16 0.54 7.86
CA GLU A 351 -15.63 1.87 8.26
C GLU A 351 -16.95 2.25 7.56
N ASN A 352 -17.10 1.88 6.29
CA ASN A 352 -18.35 2.10 5.54
C ASN A 352 -19.51 1.20 6.00
N PHE A 353 -19.22 -0.02 6.45
CA PHE A 353 -20.24 -0.90 6.99
C PHE A 353 -20.71 -0.49 8.40
N LEU A 354 -19.78 -0.03 9.22
CA LEU A 354 -20.01 0.13 10.67
C LEU A 354 -21.27 0.92 11.02
N PRO A 355 -21.58 2.08 10.42
CA PRO A 355 -22.82 2.81 10.72
C PRO A 355 -24.09 2.03 10.35
N LEU A 356 -24.03 1.25 9.25
CA LEU A 356 -25.17 0.46 8.79
C LEU A 356 -25.40 -0.75 9.69
N LEU A 357 -24.33 -1.43 10.12
CA LEU A 357 -24.38 -2.56 11.05
C LEU A 357 -24.90 -2.11 12.43
N GLN A 358 -24.36 -1.01 12.96
CA GLN A 358 -24.80 -0.43 14.22
C GLN A 358 -26.29 -0.05 14.20
N ASN A 359 -26.76 0.53 13.10
CA ASN A 359 -28.17 0.84 12.93
C ASN A 359 -29.03 -0.45 12.88
N ALA A 360 -28.60 -1.48 12.17
CA ALA A 360 -29.32 -2.76 12.14
C ALA A 360 -29.39 -3.40 13.54
N MET A 361 -28.27 -3.43 14.27
CA MET A 361 -28.20 -3.97 15.64
C MET A 361 -29.07 -3.18 16.61
N SER A 362 -29.10 -1.86 16.54
CA SER A 362 -29.90 -1.01 17.41
C SER A 362 -31.40 -1.19 17.20
N GLN A 363 -31.82 -1.57 16.00
CA GLN A 363 -33.25 -1.70 15.65
C GLN A 363 -33.78 -3.15 15.71
N SER A 364 -32.94 -4.12 15.37
CA SER A 364 -33.34 -5.53 15.24
C SER A 364 -32.61 -6.48 16.20
N GLY A 365 -31.77 -5.95 17.08
CA GLY A 365 -30.97 -6.71 18.05
C GLY A 365 -29.65 -7.26 17.45
N GLU A 366 -28.83 -7.86 18.31
CA GLU A 366 -27.49 -8.38 17.94
C GLU A 366 -27.55 -9.49 16.89
N GLU A 367 -28.62 -10.26 16.83
CA GLU A 367 -28.82 -11.32 15.82
C GLU A 367 -29.03 -10.79 14.39
N SER A 368 -29.03 -9.47 14.20
CA SER A 368 -29.15 -8.84 12.87
C SER A 368 -27.87 -8.83 12.05
N VAL A 369 -26.72 -9.12 12.66
CA VAL A 369 -25.40 -9.09 12.00
C VAL A 369 -24.69 -10.42 12.20
N LEU A 370 -24.29 -11.06 11.08
CA LEU A 370 -23.47 -12.25 11.07
C LEU A 370 -22.23 -11.98 10.21
N ILE A 371 -21.05 -12.11 10.82
CA ILE A 371 -19.76 -11.99 10.16
C ILE A 371 -19.07 -13.35 10.21
N VAL A 372 -18.67 -13.83 9.02
CA VAL A 372 -18.00 -15.13 8.86
C VAL A 372 -16.69 -14.92 8.13
N GLY A 373 -15.63 -15.58 8.58
CA GLY A 373 -14.33 -15.52 7.96
C GLY A 373 -13.31 -16.45 8.63
N ASP A 374 -12.21 -16.70 7.92
CA ASP A 374 -11.07 -17.46 8.44
C ASP A 374 -9.78 -16.67 8.19
N ILE A 375 -9.13 -16.21 9.25
CA ILE A 375 -7.89 -15.45 9.21
C ILE A 375 -6.79 -16.16 8.39
N LYS A 376 -6.75 -17.50 8.43
CA LYS A 376 -5.76 -18.30 7.72
C LYS A 376 -5.97 -18.32 6.20
N GLN A 377 -7.16 -17.95 5.74
CA GLN A 377 -7.52 -17.89 4.33
C GLN A 377 -7.36 -16.48 3.72
N SER A 378 -6.85 -15.50 4.47
CA SER A 378 -6.62 -14.14 3.97
C SER A 378 -5.50 -14.11 2.93
N ILE A 379 -5.85 -13.90 1.65
CA ILE A 379 -4.91 -13.86 0.52
C ILE A 379 -4.98 -12.55 -0.28
N TYR A 380 -5.91 -11.65 0.04
CA TYR A 380 -6.16 -10.41 -0.72
C TYR A 380 -5.57 -9.16 -0.07
N ARG A 381 -4.45 -9.27 0.65
CA ARG A 381 -3.73 -8.12 1.23
C ARG A 381 -3.33 -7.07 0.19
N TRP A 382 -2.99 -7.51 -1.01
CA TRP A 382 -2.64 -6.63 -2.12
C TRP A 382 -3.82 -5.76 -2.61
N ARG A 383 -5.08 -6.15 -2.30
CA ARG A 383 -6.30 -5.37 -2.53
C ARG A 383 -6.71 -4.53 -1.31
N GLY A 384 -5.93 -4.53 -0.24
CA GLY A 384 -6.23 -3.80 0.99
C GLY A 384 -6.91 -4.63 2.07
N GLY A 385 -7.14 -5.94 1.88
CA GLY A 385 -7.71 -6.83 2.90
C GLY A 385 -6.88 -6.82 4.18
N ASP A 386 -7.53 -6.69 5.32
CA ASP A 386 -6.91 -6.67 6.64
C ASP A 386 -7.58 -7.69 7.59
N TRP A 387 -6.98 -8.87 7.69
CA TRP A 387 -7.46 -9.96 8.53
C TRP A 387 -7.56 -9.60 10.03
N ARG A 388 -6.82 -8.56 10.48
CA ARG A 388 -6.85 -8.09 11.87
C ARG A 388 -8.21 -7.53 12.25
N LEU A 389 -8.98 -7.04 11.27
CA LEU A 389 -10.35 -6.57 11.52
C LEU A 389 -11.23 -7.67 12.11
N LEU A 390 -11.11 -8.90 11.58
CA LEU A 390 -11.87 -10.05 12.09
C LEU A 390 -11.41 -10.46 13.50
N HIS A 391 -10.13 -10.27 13.83
CA HIS A 391 -9.57 -10.68 15.12
C HIS A 391 -9.75 -9.64 16.22
N GLU A 392 -9.74 -8.36 15.87
CA GLU A 392 -9.65 -7.26 16.85
C GLU A 392 -10.93 -6.42 16.94
N ARG A 393 -11.79 -6.44 15.92
CA ARG A 393 -12.88 -5.47 15.80
C ARG A 393 -14.25 -6.03 15.41
N ALA A 394 -14.34 -7.26 14.93
CA ALA A 394 -15.60 -7.89 14.50
C ALA A 394 -16.27 -8.75 15.60
#